data_b2049d088bb0aa93213eedacd5a20edb
#
_entry.id   b2049d088bb0aa93213eedacd5a20edb
#
_cell.length_a   1.000
_cell.length_b   1.000
_cell.length_c   1.000
_cell.angle_alpha   90.00
_cell.angle_beta   90.00
_cell.angle_gamma   90.00
#
_symmetry.space_group_name_H-M   'P 1'
#
loop_
_entity.id
_entity.type
_entity.pdbx_description
1 polymer ?
#
loop_
_entity_poly.entity_id
_entity_poly.type
_entity_poly.pdbx_seq_one_letter_code
_entity_poly.pdbx_strand_id
1 'polypeptide(L)'
;MLFALWFVLSGFLKPLLLFFGLISVVFVLWMSVRSKSLNYDVLPLKLFLKLPFYWLWLIKEIMKSGLTTTKIIWKGKYDPVLIKVKASQKNDTGKANYANAITLTPGTVTIEIDKDTFLVHALSKELSDDLHSGEMDKFITGLHK
;
A
#
# COMPACT_ATOMS: atom_id res chain seq x y z
N MET A 1 21.21 0.59 4.24
CA MET A 1 20.15 0.75 3.25
C MET A 1 19.87 2.20 2.89
N LEU A 2 19.53 3.10 3.85
CA LEU A 2 19.28 4.53 3.61
C LEU A 2 20.44 5.25 2.90
N PHE A 3 21.68 5.04 3.33
CA PHE A 3 22.85 5.63 2.69
C PHE A 3 23.06 5.11 1.26
N ALA A 4 22.82 3.83 1.00
CA ALA A 4 22.89 3.26 -0.34
C ALA A 4 21.81 3.87 -1.26
N LEU A 5 20.60 4.04 -0.75
CA LEU A 5 19.53 4.73 -1.47
C LEU A 5 19.91 6.18 -1.79
N TRP A 6 20.42 6.91 -0.81
CA TRP A 6 20.91 8.27 -1.02
C TRP A 6 21.98 8.35 -2.08
N PHE A 7 22.93 7.40 -2.04
CA PHE A 7 24.03 7.31 -3.00
C PHE A 7 23.54 7.11 -4.45
N VAL A 8 22.59 6.18 -4.64
CA VAL A 8 21.99 5.91 -5.96
C VAL A 8 21.23 7.13 -6.50
N LEU A 9 20.46 7.81 -5.62
CA LEU A 9 19.68 8.97 -6.01
C LEU A 9 20.51 10.23 -6.23
N SER A 10 21.65 10.39 -5.52
CA SER A 10 22.53 11.54 -5.64
C SER A 10 23.29 11.55 -6.97
N GLY A 11 23.67 10.37 -7.50
CA GLY A 11 24.44 10.24 -8.75
C GLY A 11 25.86 10.84 -8.74
N PHE A 12 26.28 11.46 -7.63
CA PHE A 12 27.56 12.15 -7.52
C PHE A 12 28.37 11.68 -6.31
N LEU A 13 29.69 11.46 -6.54
CA LEU A 13 30.67 10.99 -5.55
C LEU A 13 31.51 12.11 -4.93
N LYS A 14 31.05 13.35 -4.99
CA LYS A 14 31.81 14.47 -4.39
C LYS A 14 31.83 14.34 -2.86
N PRO A 15 33.01 14.53 -2.20
CA PRO A 15 33.14 14.36 -0.74
C PRO A 15 32.14 15.19 0.06
N LEU A 16 31.86 16.42 -0.38
CA LEU A 16 30.90 17.30 0.26
C LEU A 16 29.47 16.71 0.24
N LEU A 17 29.06 16.11 -0.87
CA LEU A 17 27.74 15.49 -1.00
C LEU A 17 27.64 14.22 -0.15
N LEU A 18 28.69 13.41 -0.10
CA LEU A 18 28.74 12.24 0.76
C LEU A 18 28.64 12.63 2.25
N PHE A 19 29.29 13.71 2.66
CA PHE A 19 29.21 14.26 4.01
C PHE A 19 27.77 14.68 4.36
N PHE A 20 27.10 15.44 3.48
CA PHE A 20 25.70 15.81 3.70
C PHE A 20 24.76 14.58 3.66
N GLY A 21 25.04 13.59 2.83
CA GLY A 21 24.30 12.33 2.83
C GLY A 21 24.40 11.60 4.15
N LEU A 22 25.61 11.54 4.73
CA LEU A 22 25.82 10.92 6.04
C LEU A 22 25.06 11.67 7.15
N ILE A 23 25.17 12.99 7.18
CA ILE A 23 24.43 13.82 8.14
C ILE A 23 22.93 13.59 8.01
N SER A 24 22.38 13.60 6.79
CA SER A 24 20.97 13.36 6.53
C SER A 24 20.51 12.00 7.04
N VAL A 25 21.29 10.95 6.79
CA VAL A 25 20.96 9.60 7.27
C VAL A 25 20.98 9.53 8.80
N VAL A 26 22.00 10.11 9.45
CA VAL A 26 22.09 10.16 10.91
C VAL A 26 20.91 10.92 11.50
N PHE A 27 20.56 12.07 10.94
CA PHE A 27 19.42 12.89 11.37
C PHE A 27 18.10 12.13 11.25
N VAL A 28 17.85 11.48 10.11
CA VAL A 28 16.63 10.68 9.89
C VAL A 28 16.55 9.53 10.89
N LEU A 29 17.64 8.81 11.13
CA LEU A 29 17.67 7.72 12.11
C LEU A 29 17.40 8.24 13.53
N TRP A 30 18.05 9.33 13.93
CA TRP A 30 17.83 9.96 15.23
C TRP A 30 16.35 10.37 15.40
N MET A 31 15.78 11.02 14.41
CA MET A 31 14.38 11.45 14.42
C MET A 31 13.41 10.27 14.46
N SER A 32 13.69 9.19 13.70
CA SER A 32 12.88 7.98 13.68
C SER A 32 12.87 7.25 15.02
N VAL A 33 14.01 7.19 15.69
CA VAL A 33 14.09 6.61 17.05
C VAL A 33 13.33 7.47 18.05
N ARG A 34 13.49 8.80 17.97
CA ARG A 34 12.84 9.74 18.90
C ARG A 34 11.32 9.77 18.74
N SER A 35 10.81 9.67 17.51
CA SER A 35 9.37 9.62 17.22
C SER A 35 8.73 8.26 17.49
N LYS A 36 9.51 7.27 17.96
CA LYS A 36 9.06 5.87 18.13
C LYS A 36 8.40 5.27 16.87
N SER A 37 8.72 5.82 15.70
CA SER A 37 8.20 5.34 14.41
C SER A 37 8.83 4.03 13.95
N LEU A 38 9.95 3.64 14.56
CA LEU A 38 10.61 2.36 14.33
C LEU A 38 9.99 1.30 15.24
N ASN A 39 8.84 0.77 14.86
CA ASN A 39 8.36 -0.49 15.42
C ASN A 39 9.09 -1.63 14.71
N TYR A 40 9.91 -2.37 15.44
CA TYR A 40 10.66 -3.53 14.92
C TYR A 40 9.74 -4.64 14.37
N ASP A 41 8.46 -4.65 14.76
CA ASP A 41 7.45 -5.58 14.24
C ASP A 41 6.97 -5.24 12.82
N VAL A 42 7.37 -4.08 12.28
CA VAL A 42 6.82 -3.54 11.02
C VAL A 42 7.56 -4.08 9.78
N LEU A 43 8.77 -4.58 9.91
CA LEU A 43 9.58 -5.08 8.79
C LEU A 43 10.19 -6.46 9.10
N PRO A 44 9.42 -7.55 9.13
CA PRO A 44 10.02 -8.86 9.11
C PRO A 44 10.80 -9.03 7.79
N LEU A 45 12.06 -9.47 7.88
CA LEU A 45 12.92 -9.74 6.71
C LEU A 45 12.20 -10.61 5.67
N LYS A 46 11.30 -11.48 6.14
CA LYS A 46 10.43 -12.34 5.32
C LYS A 46 9.46 -11.55 4.44
N LEU A 47 8.99 -10.39 4.91
CA LEU A 47 8.09 -9.54 4.12
C LEU A 47 8.84 -8.91 2.94
N PHE A 48 10.12 -8.55 3.14
CA PHE A 48 10.95 -7.97 2.07
C PHE A 48 11.12 -8.92 0.87
N LEU A 49 11.24 -10.22 1.12
CA LEU A 49 11.31 -11.23 0.05
C LEU A 49 9.96 -11.44 -0.67
N LYS A 50 8.84 -11.16 0.02
CA LYS A 50 7.49 -11.26 -0.56
C LYS A 50 7.05 -9.98 -1.29
N LEU A 51 7.70 -8.84 -1.06
CA LEU A 51 7.37 -7.55 -1.67
C LEU A 51 7.33 -7.59 -3.21
N PRO A 52 8.28 -8.19 -3.95
CA PRO A 52 8.21 -8.25 -5.40
C PRO A 52 6.94 -8.95 -5.91
N PHE A 53 6.52 -10.04 -5.26
CA PHE A 53 5.29 -10.75 -5.60
C PHE A 53 4.05 -9.92 -5.29
N TYR A 54 4.05 -9.16 -4.18
CA TYR A 54 3.00 -8.23 -3.85
C TYR A 54 2.86 -7.12 -4.91
N TRP A 55 3.97 -6.53 -5.34
CA TRP A 55 3.95 -5.49 -6.37
C TRP A 55 3.45 -6.00 -7.71
N LEU A 56 3.89 -7.19 -8.15
CA LEU A 56 3.41 -7.80 -9.39
C LEU A 56 1.91 -8.09 -9.35
N TRP A 57 1.43 -8.61 -8.23
CA TRP A 57 0.02 -8.85 -8.02
C TRP A 57 -0.77 -7.53 -8.02
N LEU A 58 -0.30 -6.52 -7.29
CA LEU A 58 -0.95 -5.21 -7.21
C LEU A 58 -1.03 -4.52 -8.57
N ILE A 59 0.04 -4.56 -9.38
CA ILE A 59 0.05 -4.03 -10.75
C ILE A 59 -1.04 -4.71 -11.58
N LYS A 60 -1.16 -6.03 -11.50
CA LYS A 60 -2.22 -6.78 -12.20
C LYS A 60 -3.61 -6.32 -11.78
N GLU A 61 -3.81 -6.11 -10.47
CA GLU A 61 -5.10 -5.66 -9.93
C GLU A 61 -5.44 -4.23 -10.35
N ILE A 62 -4.45 -3.33 -10.33
CA ILE A 62 -4.58 -1.95 -10.84
C ILE A 62 -4.97 -1.95 -12.33
N MET A 63 -4.33 -2.78 -13.15
CA MET A 63 -4.65 -2.86 -14.58
C MET A 63 -6.07 -3.41 -14.83
N LYS A 64 -6.45 -4.49 -14.13
CA LYS A 64 -7.80 -5.08 -14.22
C LYS A 64 -8.86 -4.04 -13.85
N SER A 65 -8.70 -3.41 -12.69
CA SER A 65 -9.65 -2.41 -12.17
C SER A 65 -9.66 -1.14 -13.04
N GLY A 66 -8.49 -0.70 -13.52
CA GLY A 66 -8.38 0.44 -14.43
C GLY A 66 -9.15 0.25 -15.74
N LEU A 67 -9.07 -0.93 -16.34
CA LEU A 67 -9.84 -1.26 -17.55
C LEU A 67 -11.35 -1.27 -17.26
N THR A 68 -11.76 -1.85 -16.13
CA THR A 68 -13.16 -1.87 -15.69
C THR A 68 -13.68 -0.45 -15.45
N THR A 69 -12.95 0.35 -14.68
CA THR A 69 -13.29 1.75 -14.39
C THR A 69 -13.38 2.58 -15.66
N THR A 70 -12.44 2.42 -16.59
CA THR A 70 -12.46 3.11 -17.89
C THR A 70 -13.71 2.74 -18.69
N LYS A 71 -14.09 1.46 -18.73
CA LYS A 71 -15.32 1.01 -19.40
C LYS A 71 -16.59 1.61 -18.77
N ILE A 72 -16.63 1.68 -17.41
CA ILE A 72 -17.75 2.27 -16.67
C ILE A 72 -17.92 3.74 -17.02
N ILE A 73 -16.82 4.50 -16.99
CA ILE A 73 -16.80 5.93 -17.32
C ILE A 73 -17.22 6.16 -18.78
N TRP A 74 -16.66 5.38 -19.70
CA TRP A 74 -16.99 5.51 -21.13
C TRP A 74 -18.47 5.24 -21.43
N LYS A 75 -19.06 4.27 -20.75
CA LYS A 75 -20.49 3.94 -20.89
C LYS A 75 -21.42 4.86 -20.13
N GLY A 76 -20.90 5.76 -19.28
CA GLY A 76 -21.68 6.63 -18.41
C GLY A 76 -22.55 5.89 -17.37
N LYS A 77 -22.25 4.61 -17.10
CA LYS A 77 -23.01 3.76 -16.17
C LYS A 77 -22.27 3.63 -14.85
N TYR A 78 -22.21 4.70 -14.09
CA TYR A 78 -21.69 4.67 -12.73
C TYR A 78 -22.85 4.63 -11.73
N ASP A 79 -22.70 3.78 -10.73
CA ASP A 79 -23.64 3.60 -9.61
C ASP A 79 -22.81 3.53 -8.32
N PRO A 80 -22.36 4.70 -7.81
CA PRO A 80 -21.45 4.74 -6.67
C PRO A 80 -22.14 4.23 -5.40
N VAL A 81 -21.44 3.36 -4.68
CA VAL A 81 -21.93 2.74 -3.45
C VAL A 81 -20.91 2.82 -2.34
N LEU A 82 -21.40 2.94 -1.10
CA LEU A 82 -20.64 2.78 0.12
C LEU A 82 -20.83 1.37 0.65
N ILE A 83 -19.73 0.67 0.85
CA ILE A 83 -19.75 -0.71 1.32
C ILE A 83 -18.86 -0.91 2.53
N LYS A 84 -19.20 -1.87 3.37
CA LYS A 84 -18.32 -2.34 4.45
C LYS A 84 -17.69 -3.66 4.00
N VAL A 85 -16.37 -3.69 3.91
CA VAL A 85 -15.62 -4.91 3.60
C VAL A 85 -14.89 -5.42 4.85
N LYS A 86 -14.78 -6.73 4.96
CA LYS A 86 -14.07 -7.36 6.08
C LYS A 86 -12.56 -7.17 5.92
N ALA A 87 -11.88 -6.86 7.02
CA ALA A 87 -10.43 -6.78 7.11
C ALA A 87 -9.92 -7.89 8.05
N SER A 88 -9.30 -8.92 7.48
CA SER A 88 -8.82 -10.10 8.24
C SER A 88 -7.39 -9.95 8.76
N GLN A 89 -6.73 -8.81 8.51
CA GLN A 89 -5.38 -8.51 8.95
C GLN A 89 -5.36 -8.25 10.46
N LYS A 90 -4.40 -8.89 11.15
CA LYS A 90 -4.25 -8.79 12.61
C LYS A 90 -3.37 -7.62 13.06
N ASN A 91 -2.48 -7.14 12.19
CA ASN A 91 -1.53 -6.07 12.49
C ASN A 91 -1.85 -4.80 11.70
N ASP A 92 -1.44 -3.67 12.24
CA ASP A 92 -1.71 -2.36 11.65
C ASP A 92 -1.05 -2.19 10.28
N THR A 93 0.14 -2.77 10.08
CA THR A 93 0.83 -2.78 8.77
C THR A 93 0.04 -3.53 7.71
N GLY A 94 -0.53 -4.68 8.05
CA GLY A 94 -1.40 -5.44 7.15
C GLY A 94 -2.67 -4.69 6.79
N LYS A 95 -3.30 -4.03 7.78
CA LYS A 95 -4.47 -3.18 7.56
C LYS A 95 -4.14 -1.99 6.66
N ALA A 96 -3.02 -1.31 6.92
CA ALA A 96 -2.55 -0.21 6.08
C ALA A 96 -2.28 -0.67 4.64
N ASN A 97 -1.63 -1.83 4.45
CA ASN A 97 -1.39 -2.38 3.12
C ASN A 97 -2.69 -2.75 2.39
N TYR A 98 -3.69 -3.27 3.11
CA TYR A 98 -4.99 -3.58 2.52
C TYR A 98 -5.75 -2.32 2.11
N ALA A 99 -5.81 -1.31 2.97
CA ALA A 99 -6.43 -0.02 2.67
C ALA A 99 -5.75 0.68 1.48
N ASN A 100 -4.40 0.64 1.43
CA ASN A 100 -3.63 1.17 0.32
C ASN A 100 -3.90 0.39 -0.99
N ALA A 101 -3.97 -0.94 -0.94
CA ALA A 101 -4.27 -1.75 -2.13
C ALA A 101 -5.66 -1.42 -2.69
N ILE A 102 -6.69 -1.28 -1.83
CA ILE A 102 -8.03 -0.85 -2.23
C ILE A 102 -7.98 0.53 -2.91
N THR A 103 -7.27 1.49 -2.30
CA THR A 103 -7.24 2.87 -2.79
C THR A 103 -6.38 3.02 -4.05
N LEU A 104 -5.34 2.20 -4.22
CA LEU A 104 -4.52 2.18 -5.43
C LEU A 104 -5.21 1.52 -6.62
N THR A 105 -6.25 0.72 -6.39
CA THR A 105 -7.06 0.16 -7.47
C THR A 105 -8.09 1.19 -7.94
N PRO A 106 -8.06 1.60 -9.23
CA PRO A 106 -8.96 2.63 -9.76
C PRO A 106 -10.44 2.31 -9.53
N GLY A 107 -11.20 3.30 -9.07
CA GLY A 107 -12.63 3.19 -8.86
C GLY A 107 -13.04 2.75 -7.44
N THR A 108 -12.07 2.56 -6.54
CA THR A 108 -12.33 2.29 -5.12
C THR A 108 -11.48 3.18 -4.21
N VAL A 109 -12.03 3.60 -3.08
CA VAL A 109 -11.33 4.42 -2.08
C VAL A 109 -11.73 4.00 -0.67
N THR A 110 -10.75 3.72 0.17
CA THR A 110 -10.97 3.46 1.59
C THR A 110 -11.22 4.78 2.31
N ILE A 111 -12.38 4.94 2.95
CA ILE A 111 -12.80 6.15 3.66
C ILE A 111 -12.47 6.03 5.15
N GLU A 112 -12.74 4.88 5.73
CA GLU A 112 -12.58 4.65 7.16
C GLU A 112 -12.02 3.24 7.42
N ILE A 113 -11.16 3.16 8.40
CA ILE A 113 -10.53 1.90 8.85
C ILE A 113 -10.98 1.66 10.29
N ASP A 114 -11.81 0.66 10.48
CA ASP A 114 -12.19 0.15 11.79
C ASP A 114 -11.39 -1.14 12.10
N LYS A 115 -11.60 -1.71 13.28
CA LYS A 115 -10.83 -2.87 13.77
C LYS A 115 -10.86 -4.05 12.81
N ASP A 116 -12.04 -4.43 12.34
CA ASP A 116 -12.26 -5.63 11.53
C ASP A 116 -13.02 -5.36 10.22
N THR A 117 -13.33 -4.10 9.95
CA THR A 117 -14.07 -3.69 8.75
C THR A 117 -13.56 -2.36 8.21
N PHE A 118 -13.57 -2.20 6.89
CA PHE A 118 -13.26 -0.94 6.23
C PHE A 118 -14.51 -0.41 5.52
N LEU A 119 -14.75 0.87 5.65
CA LEU A 119 -15.73 1.58 4.85
C LEU A 119 -15.07 2.02 3.54
N VAL A 120 -15.59 1.53 2.44
CA VAL A 120 -15.03 1.77 1.10
C VAL A 120 -16.10 2.38 0.21
N HIS A 121 -15.71 3.42 -0.53
CA HIS A 121 -16.49 3.94 -1.65
C HIS A 121 -16.07 3.23 -2.93
N ALA A 122 -17.02 2.64 -3.64
CA ALA A 122 -16.82 2.03 -4.94
C ALA A 122 -17.63 2.76 -6.01
N LEU A 123 -17.04 3.02 -7.17
CA LEU A 123 -17.66 3.74 -8.29
C LEU A 123 -18.83 2.98 -8.91
N SER A 124 -18.88 1.66 -8.74
CA SER A 124 -19.96 0.81 -9.24
C SER A 124 -20.14 -0.44 -8.39
N LYS A 125 -21.31 -1.08 -8.54
CA LYS A 125 -21.59 -2.39 -7.92
C LYS A 125 -20.61 -3.47 -8.37
N GLU A 126 -20.18 -3.49 -9.63
CA GLU A 126 -19.21 -4.45 -10.15
C GLU A 126 -17.89 -4.42 -9.36
N LEU A 127 -17.38 -3.22 -9.07
CA LEU A 127 -16.17 -3.04 -8.25
C LEU A 127 -16.41 -3.38 -6.77
N SER A 128 -17.61 -3.13 -6.28
CA SER A 128 -18.05 -3.55 -4.95
C SER A 128 -18.04 -5.06 -4.79
N ASP A 129 -18.60 -5.79 -5.77
CA ASP A 129 -18.70 -7.24 -5.76
C ASP A 129 -17.31 -7.90 -5.84
N ASP A 130 -16.39 -7.31 -6.61
CA ASP A 130 -14.98 -7.74 -6.68
C ASP A 130 -14.31 -7.65 -5.31
N LEU A 131 -14.52 -6.57 -4.54
CA LEU A 131 -14.02 -6.44 -3.18
C LEU A 131 -14.70 -7.42 -2.20
N HIS A 132 -16.00 -7.63 -2.33
CA HIS A 132 -16.74 -8.59 -1.49
C HIS A 132 -16.31 -10.04 -1.73
N SER A 133 -15.70 -10.38 -2.86
CA SER A 133 -15.12 -11.71 -3.10
C SER A 133 -14.07 -12.09 -2.04
N GLY A 134 -13.43 -11.09 -1.43
CA GLY A 134 -12.41 -11.24 -0.40
C GLY A 134 -11.08 -11.77 -0.92
N GLU A 135 -10.86 -11.82 -2.24
CA GLU A 135 -9.59 -12.28 -2.82
C GLU A 135 -8.43 -11.39 -2.39
N MET A 136 -8.61 -10.06 -2.44
CA MET A 136 -7.63 -9.08 -2.01
C MET A 136 -7.31 -9.21 -0.52
N ASP A 137 -8.33 -9.36 0.34
CA ASP A 137 -8.17 -9.57 1.78
C ASP A 137 -7.36 -10.83 2.09
N LYS A 138 -7.69 -11.96 1.44
CA LYS A 138 -6.98 -13.25 1.59
C LYS A 138 -5.53 -13.15 1.15
N PHE A 139 -5.26 -12.51 0.02
CA PHE A 139 -3.91 -12.37 -0.52
C PHE A 139 -3.03 -11.56 0.44
N ILE A 140 -3.49 -10.39 0.87
CA ILE A 140 -2.73 -9.51 1.76
C ILE A 140 -2.55 -10.14 3.15
N THR A 141 -3.57 -10.81 3.68
CA THR A 141 -3.45 -11.56 4.93
C THR A 141 -2.42 -12.69 4.84
N GLY A 142 -2.30 -13.34 3.68
CA GLY A 142 -1.29 -14.36 3.42
C GLY A 142 0.15 -13.84 3.37
N LEU A 143 0.34 -12.57 3.00
CA LEU A 143 1.67 -11.94 2.99
C LEU A 143 2.21 -11.71 4.41
N HIS A 144 1.31 -11.44 5.37
CA HIS A 144 1.63 -11.10 6.76
C HIS A 144 1.62 -12.31 7.72
N LYS A 145 1.45 -13.51 7.21
CA LYS A 145 1.68 -14.78 7.92
C LYS A 145 3.12 -15.24 7.74
#